data_c0526cc1aa55727bad6949bf6a9b1d2e
#
_entry.id   c0526cc1aa55727bad6949bf6a9b1d2e
#
_cell.length_a   1.000
_cell.length_b   1.000
_cell.length_c   1.000
_cell.angle_alpha   90.00
_cell.angle_beta   90.00
_cell.angle_gamma   90.00
#
_symmetry.space_group_name_H-M   'P 1'
#
loop_
_entity.id
_entity.type
_entity.pdbx_description
1 polymer ?
#
loop_
_entity_poly.entity_id
_entity_poly.type
_entity_poly.pdbx_seq_one_letter_code
_entity_poly.pdbx_strand_id
1 'polypeptide(L)'
;LYYVIFQWSYYSQNPSEIFAIWNGGIAIYGGLIAGAAVLYWFAKRHAIAVLDFLDIAAPGVMIAQSIGRWGNFVNQEAYGKAVSQLNYLPEIIRQQMFIDGSYRVPTFLYESLWNLVGFSIILGLRYFNKGLRQGDVTSFYLIWYGLGRFVIEGMRTDSLMFVGLRVSQWVSISIIILGAVLLYFRKQRQKADYKMKN
;
A
#
# COMPACT_ATOMS: atom_id res chain seq x y z
N LEU A 1 -12.81 13.38 7.37
CA LEU A 1 -13.26 14.49 6.51
C LEU A 1 -13.82 14.00 5.17
N TYR A 2 -13.13 13.12 4.40
CA TYR A 2 -13.63 12.61 3.12
C TYR A 2 -15.03 11.98 3.25
N TYR A 3 -15.18 11.04 4.18
CA TYR A 3 -16.45 10.35 4.43
C TYR A 3 -17.56 11.32 4.87
N VAL A 4 -17.22 12.29 5.70
CA VAL A 4 -18.16 13.35 6.16
C VAL A 4 -18.67 14.19 4.98
N ILE A 5 -17.80 14.55 4.03
CA ILE A 5 -18.18 15.33 2.84
C ILE A 5 -19.15 14.53 1.97
N PHE A 6 -18.87 13.24 1.72
CA PHE A 6 -19.73 12.41 0.87
C PHE A 6 -21.06 12.00 1.52
N GLN A 7 -21.14 12.03 2.86
CA GLN A 7 -22.36 11.77 3.61
C GLN A 7 -22.85 13.01 4.38
N TRP A 8 -22.68 14.18 3.79
CA TRP A 8 -23.02 15.46 4.42
C TRP A 8 -24.48 15.54 4.88
N SER A 9 -25.42 14.93 4.16
CA SER A 9 -26.83 14.86 4.54
C SER A 9 -27.05 14.23 5.92
N TYR A 10 -26.25 13.24 6.29
CA TYR A 10 -26.29 12.59 7.60
C TYR A 10 -25.55 13.41 8.67
N TYR A 11 -24.31 13.81 8.36
CA TYR A 11 -23.46 14.51 9.34
C TYR A 11 -23.88 15.92 9.65
N SER A 12 -24.62 16.59 8.75
CA SER A 12 -25.25 17.89 9.03
C SER A 12 -26.30 17.82 10.13
N GLN A 13 -26.97 16.67 10.27
CA GLN A 13 -27.96 16.42 11.31
C GLN A 13 -27.36 15.87 12.61
N ASN A 14 -26.17 15.27 12.53
CA ASN A 14 -25.44 14.64 13.64
C ASN A 14 -23.98 15.13 13.75
N PRO A 15 -23.74 16.44 14.04
CA PRO A 15 -22.39 17.02 14.00
C PRO A 15 -21.40 16.38 14.99
N SER A 16 -21.88 15.88 16.12
CA SER A 16 -21.06 15.20 17.13
C SER A 16 -20.41 13.90 16.63
N GLU A 17 -21.04 13.25 15.66
CA GLU A 17 -20.53 12.00 15.09
C GLU A 17 -19.37 12.21 14.11
N ILE A 18 -19.10 13.44 13.68
CA ILE A 18 -17.93 13.76 12.85
C ILE A 18 -16.62 13.34 13.53
N PHE A 19 -16.58 13.41 14.86
CA PHE A 19 -15.41 13.06 15.67
C PHE A 19 -15.44 11.61 16.19
N ALA A 20 -16.54 10.91 16.02
CA ALA A 20 -16.74 9.54 16.50
C ALA A 20 -16.07 8.50 15.58
N ILE A 21 -14.74 8.55 15.46
CA ILE A 21 -13.95 7.68 14.59
C ILE A 21 -14.08 6.18 14.93
N TRP A 22 -14.50 5.86 16.15
CA TRP A 22 -14.75 4.49 16.62
C TRP A 22 -16.03 3.86 16.04
N ASN A 23 -16.93 4.68 15.50
CA ASN A 23 -18.14 4.19 14.81
C ASN A 23 -17.89 3.78 13.35
N GLY A 24 -16.64 3.83 12.88
CA GLY A 24 -16.28 3.56 11.48
C GLY A 24 -16.24 4.82 10.60
N GLY A 25 -16.29 4.65 9.28
CA GLY A 25 -16.29 5.77 8.34
C GLY A 25 -14.92 6.43 8.13
N ILE A 26 -13.83 5.76 8.52
CA ILE A 26 -12.47 6.25 8.26
C ILE A 26 -12.11 5.93 6.82
N ALA A 27 -12.18 6.92 5.94
CA ALA A 27 -11.68 6.77 4.58
C ALA A 27 -10.14 6.74 4.60
N ILE A 28 -9.57 5.64 4.13
CA ILE A 28 -8.11 5.43 4.07
C ILE A 28 -7.39 6.57 3.33
N TYR A 29 -8.02 7.14 2.30
CA TYR A 29 -7.48 8.25 1.53
C TYR A 29 -7.30 9.53 2.38
N GLY A 30 -8.21 9.81 3.31
CA GLY A 30 -8.07 10.93 4.25
C GLY A 30 -6.85 10.77 5.14
N GLY A 31 -6.63 9.57 5.67
CA GLY A 31 -5.44 9.23 6.46
C GLY A 31 -4.14 9.34 5.65
N LEU A 32 -4.13 8.85 4.42
CA LEU A 32 -2.97 8.94 3.53
C LEU A 32 -2.61 10.38 3.18
N ILE A 33 -3.59 11.22 2.82
CA ILE A 33 -3.36 12.64 2.49
C ILE A 33 -2.86 13.39 3.72
N ALA A 34 -3.51 13.22 4.87
CA ALA A 34 -3.08 13.86 6.10
C ALA A 34 -1.68 13.40 6.53
N GLY A 35 -1.40 12.08 6.46
CA GLY A 35 -0.08 11.53 6.75
C GLY A 35 1.01 12.08 5.83
N ALA A 36 0.73 12.15 4.53
CA ALA A 36 1.66 12.73 3.55
C ALA A 36 1.91 14.23 3.81
N ALA A 37 0.87 14.99 4.15
CA ALA A 37 0.99 16.41 4.48
C ALA A 37 1.85 16.63 5.74
N VAL A 38 1.60 15.85 6.80
CA VAL A 38 2.37 15.91 8.05
C VAL A 38 3.82 15.51 7.80
N LEU A 39 4.05 14.44 7.04
CA LEU A 39 5.41 13.98 6.68
C LEU A 39 6.17 15.08 5.92
N TYR A 40 5.53 15.69 4.92
CA TYR A 40 6.12 16.76 4.13
C TYR A 40 6.44 17.98 5.01
N TRP A 41 5.50 18.40 5.84
CA TRP A 41 5.68 19.51 6.78
C TRP A 41 6.82 19.23 7.76
N PHE A 42 6.85 18.02 8.36
CA PHE A 42 7.90 17.62 9.30
C PHE A 42 9.28 17.60 8.64
N ALA A 43 9.38 17.00 7.46
CA ALA A 43 10.64 16.95 6.71
C ALA A 43 11.16 18.36 6.39
N LYS A 44 10.28 19.27 5.96
CA LYS A 44 10.63 20.68 5.72
C LYS A 44 11.05 21.40 6.99
N ARG A 45 10.35 21.20 8.09
CA ARG A 45 10.64 21.83 9.38
C ARG A 45 12.00 21.45 9.94
N HIS A 46 12.43 20.21 9.69
CA HIS A 46 13.69 19.67 10.19
C HIS A 46 14.82 19.64 9.15
N ALA A 47 14.65 20.30 8.02
CA ALA A 47 15.60 20.31 6.90
C ALA A 47 16.02 18.90 6.42
N ILE A 48 15.12 17.91 6.53
CA ILE A 48 15.32 16.54 6.06
C ILE A 48 14.83 16.48 4.61
N ALA A 49 15.62 15.88 3.72
CA ALA A 49 15.13 15.63 2.37
C ALA A 49 13.97 14.62 2.40
N VAL A 50 12.85 14.95 1.75
CA VAL A 50 11.62 14.13 1.77
C VAL A 50 11.89 12.69 1.32
N LEU A 51 12.74 12.49 0.32
CA LEU A 51 13.10 11.15 -0.15
C LEU A 51 13.88 10.32 0.89
N ASP A 52 14.76 10.95 1.69
CA ASP A 52 15.45 10.24 2.78
C ASP A 52 14.46 9.77 3.83
N PHE A 53 13.48 10.61 4.17
CA PHE A 53 12.43 10.25 5.10
C PHE A 53 11.58 9.11 4.56
N LEU A 54 11.20 9.16 3.28
CA LEU A 54 10.43 8.10 2.63
C LEU A 54 11.21 6.78 2.55
N ASP A 55 12.51 6.83 2.28
CA ASP A 55 13.37 5.65 2.29
C ASP A 55 13.39 4.99 3.67
N ILE A 56 13.46 5.79 4.73
CA ILE A 56 13.42 5.28 6.11
C ILE A 56 12.06 4.68 6.44
N ALA A 57 10.98 5.30 6.00
CA ALA A 57 9.61 4.88 6.29
C ALA A 57 9.17 3.63 5.50
N ALA A 58 9.66 3.45 4.26
CA ALA A 58 9.19 2.42 3.35
C ALA A 58 9.19 0.99 3.93
N PRO A 59 10.25 0.48 4.59
CA PRO A 59 10.20 -0.85 5.20
C PRO A 59 9.17 -0.93 6.33
N GLY A 60 9.03 0.13 7.14
CA GLY A 60 8.01 0.20 8.19
C GLY A 60 6.59 0.13 7.61
N VAL A 61 6.33 0.84 6.50
CA VAL A 61 5.05 0.76 5.79
C VAL A 61 4.80 -0.64 5.24
N MET A 62 5.81 -1.27 4.63
CA MET A 62 5.66 -2.63 4.09
C MET A 62 5.29 -3.67 5.15
N ILE A 63 5.98 -3.68 6.29
CA ILE A 63 5.66 -4.62 7.35
C ILE A 63 4.28 -4.32 7.97
N ALA A 64 3.93 -3.04 8.12
CA ALA A 64 2.60 -2.65 8.58
C ALA A 64 1.50 -3.09 7.62
N GLN A 65 1.72 -2.97 6.31
CA GLN A 65 0.80 -3.51 5.29
C GLN A 65 0.68 -5.03 5.39
N SER A 66 1.79 -5.75 5.55
CA SER A 66 1.76 -7.21 5.70
C SER A 66 0.91 -7.64 6.90
N ILE A 67 1.11 -7.02 8.06
CA ILE A 67 0.35 -7.31 9.29
C ILE A 67 -1.12 -6.87 9.14
N GLY A 68 -1.36 -5.69 8.57
CA GLY A 68 -2.70 -5.12 8.41
C GLY A 68 -3.64 -5.98 7.56
N ARG A 69 -3.10 -6.80 6.63
CA ARG A 69 -3.92 -7.73 5.83
C ARG A 69 -4.57 -8.84 6.66
N TRP A 70 -4.01 -9.18 7.80
CA TRP A 70 -4.65 -10.11 8.73
C TRP A 70 -5.93 -9.55 9.34
N GLY A 71 -6.10 -8.22 9.39
CA GLY A 71 -7.37 -7.59 9.74
C GLY A 71 -8.48 -7.96 8.74
N ASN A 72 -8.18 -7.95 7.44
CA ASN A 72 -9.15 -8.39 6.42
C ASN A 72 -9.54 -9.88 6.58
N PHE A 73 -8.59 -10.73 7.01
CA PHE A 73 -8.87 -12.13 7.33
C PHE A 73 -9.84 -12.28 8.51
N VAL A 74 -9.61 -11.54 9.59
CA VAL A 74 -10.46 -11.57 10.79
C VAL A 74 -11.87 -11.05 10.45
N ASN A 75 -11.95 -9.96 9.68
CA ASN A 75 -13.21 -9.34 9.28
C ASN A 75 -13.93 -10.04 8.12
N GLN A 76 -13.31 -11.08 7.53
CA GLN A 76 -13.85 -11.76 6.33
C GLN A 76 -14.19 -10.79 5.19
N GLU A 77 -13.30 -9.85 4.90
CA GLU A 77 -13.47 -8.82 3.87
C GLU A 77 -12.35 -8.87 2.82
N ALA A 78 -12.56 -8.19 1.68
CA ALA A 78 -11.56 -8.03 0.63
C ALA A 78 -11.01 -9.37 0.06
N TYR A 79 -11.81 -10.41 0.06
CA TYR A 79 -11.47 -11.73 -0.45
C TYR A 79 -11.61 -11.83 -1.98
N GLY A 80 -11.11 -12.92 -2.54
CA GLY A 80 -11.17 -13.19 -3.97
C GLY A 80 -12.36 -14.05 -4.38
N LYS A 81 -12.34 -14.55 -5.62
CA LYS A 81 -13.39 -15.37 -6.22
C LYS A 81 -13.66 -16.65 -5.42
N ALA A 82 -14.87 -17.20 -5.57
CA ALA A 82 -15.21 -18.50 -5.04
C ALA A 82 -14.36 -19.61 -5.71
N VAL A 83 -13.93 -20.57 -4.90
CA VAL A 83 -13.17 -21.75 -5.33
C VAL A 83 -13.74 -23.01 -4.67
N SER A 84 -13.53 -24.16 -5.28
CA SER A 84 -14.08 -25.42 -4.77
C SER A 84 -13.38 -25.91 -3.49
N GLN A 85 -12.10 -25.61 -3.33
CA GLN A 85 -11.32 -26.10 -2.18
C GLN A 85 -10.06 -25.25 -1.93
N LEU A 86 -9.55 -25.31 -0.69
CA LEU A 86 -8.31 -24.64 -0.25
C LEU A 86 -7.43 -25.63 0.53
N ASN A 87 -7.27 -26.86 0.03
CA ASN A 87 -6.61 -27.96 0.76
C ASN A 87 -5.12 -27.71 1.03
N TYR A 88 -4.52 -26.73 0.35
CA TYR A 88 -3.12 -26.32 0.56
C TYR A 88 -2.94 -25.40 1.78
N LEU A 89 -4.02 -24.98 2.43
CA LEU A 89 -3.98 -24.08 3.58
C LEU A 89 -4.28 -24.82 4.89
N PRO A 90 -3.73 -24.36 6.02
CA PRO A 90 -4.09 -24.84 7.33
C PRO A 90 -5.59 -24.73 7.61
N GLU A 91 -6.13 -25.66 8.40
CA GLU A 91 -7.55 -25.76 8.71
C GLU A 91 -8.14 -24.42 9.22
N ILE A 92 -7.45 -23.75 10.12
CA ILE A 92 -7.90 -22.47 10.69
C ILE A 92 -8.11 -21.39 9.63
N ILE A 93 -7.24 -21.33 8.62
CA ILE A 93 -7.38 -20.37 7.50
C ILE A 93 -8.50 -20.81 6.60
N ARG A 94 -8.59 -22.10 6.31
CA ARG A 94 -9.61 -22.67 5.43
C ARG A 94 -11.01 -22.43 5.96
N GLN A 95 -11.23 -22.67 7.25
CA GLN A 95 -12.52 -22.43 7.90
C GLN A 95 -12.93 -20.95 7.87
N GLN A 96 -12.01 -20.05 8.18
CA GLN A 96 -12.27 -18.60 8.16
C GLN A 96 -12.53 -18.08 6.73
N MET A 97 -11.94 -18.73 5.71
CA MET A 97 -12.16 -18.38 4.31
C MET A 97 -13.38 -19.06 3.68
N PHE A 98 -14.19 -19.80 4.46
CA PHE A 98 -15.50 -20.31 4.04
C PHE A 98 -16.56 -19.24 4.29
N ILE A 99 -16.93 -18.48 3.26
CA ILE A 99 -17.77 -17.28 3.33
C ILE A 99 -18.92 -17.45 2.34
N ASP A 100 -20.16 -17.22 2.79
CA ASP A 100 -21.38 -17.34 1.98
C ASP A 100 -21.51 -18.69 1.26
N GLY A 101 -21.22 -19.79 2.00
CA GLY A 101 -21.40 -21.16 1.48
C GLY A 101 -20.31 -21.62 0.50
N SER A 102 -19.22 -20.89 0.33
CA SER A 102 -18.10 -21.25 -0.56
C SER A 102 -16.75 -20.80 -0.03
N TYR A 103 -15.70 -21.55 -0.40
CA TYR A 103 -14.35 -21.10 -0.11
C TYR A 103 -13.99 -19.91 -0.99
N ARG A 104 -13.29 -18.93 -0.43
CA ARG A 104 -12.85 -17.71 -1.12
C ARG A 104 -11.32 -17.66 -1.21
N VAL A 105 -10.82 -17.19 -2.36
CA VAL A 105 -9.38 -16.99 -2.54
C VAL A 105 -8.83 -16.06 -1.47
N PRO A 106 -7.80 -16.46 -0.71
CA PRO A 106 -7.25 -15.71 0.44
C PRO A 106 -6.31 -14.60 -0.02
N THR A 107 -6.85 -13.57 -0.64
CA THR A 107 -6.09 -12.42 -1.14
C THR A 107 -5.29 -11.71 -0.05
N PHE A 108 -5.80 -11.72 1.20
CA PHE A 108 -5.08 -11.19 2.37
C PHE A 108 -3.72 -11.87 2.56
N LEU A 109 -3.69 -13.21 2.42
CA LEU A 109 -2.46 -14.00 2.61
C LEU A 109 -1.45 -13.70 1.51
N TYR A 110 -1.90 -13.63 0.26
CA TYR A 110 -1.02 -13.33 -0.87
C TYR A 110 -0.43 -11.92 -0.75
N GLU A 111 -1.24 -10.92 -0.37
CA GLU A 111 -0.77 -9.55 -0.19
C GLU A 111 0.15 -9.42 1.03
N SER A 112 -0.16 -10.12 2.12
CA SER A 112 0.69 -10.19 3.32
C SER A 112 2.07 -10.77 2.99
N LEU A 113 2.11 -11.93 2.32
CA LEU A 113 3.36 -12.57 1.93
C LEU A 113 4.16 -11.74 0.92
N TRP A 114 3.49 -11.14 -0.06
CA TRP A 114 4.13 -10.24 -1.03
C TRP A 114 4.82 -9.08 -0.33
N ASN A 115 4.14 -8.40 0.59
CA ASN A 115 4.72 -7.30 1.35
C ASN A 115 5.83 -7.76 2.29
N LEU A 116 5.71 -8.94 2.90
CA LEU A 116 6.76 -9.51 3.75
C LEU A 116 8.03 -9.83 2.95
N VAL A 117 7.89 -10.37 1.74
CA VAL A 117 9.01 -10.62 0.83
C VAL A 117 9.67 -9.30 0.43
N GLY A 118 8.90 -8.30 0.03
CA GLY A 118 9.42 -6.97 -0.32
C GLY A 118 10.14 -6.30 0.86
N PHE A 119 9.58 -6.40 2.07
CA PHE A 119 10.25 -5.95 3.29
C PHE A 119 11.60 -6.63 3.50
N SER A 120 11.65 -7.97 3.35
CA SER A 120 12.88 -8.74 3.50
C SER A 120 13.94 -8.36 2.46
N ILE A 121 13.51 -8.09 1.22
CA ILE A 121 14.41 -7.60 0.15
C ILE A 121 14.98 -6.23 0.53
N ILE A 122 14.16 -5.29 1.01
CA ILE A 122 14.63 -3.96 1.44
C ILE A 122 15.67 -4.10 2.56
N LEU A 123 15.42 -4.95 3.55
CA LEU A 123 16.37 -5.18 4.63
C LEU A 123 17.69 -5.77 4.09
N GLY A 124 17.60 -6.77 3.21
CA GLY A 124 18.76 -7.34 2.55
C GLY A 124 19.54 -6.31 1.75
N LEU A 125 18.87 -5.49 0.94
CA LEU A 125 19.51 -4.42 0.19
C LEU A 125 20.23 -3.42 1.12
N ARG A 126 19.63 -3.06 2.24
CA ARG A 126 20.26 -2.16 3.22
C ARG A 126 21.46 -2.77 3.92
N TYR A 127 21.39 -4.06 4.19
CA TYR A 127 22.47 -4.76 4.89
C TYR A 127 23.69 -5.01 3.98
N PHE A 128 23.44 -5.48 2.75
CA PHE A 128 24.50 -5.89 1.83
C PHE A 128 24.99 -4.76 0.91
N ASN A 129 24.12 -3.81 0.57
CA ASN A 129 24.45 -2.75 -0.39
C ASN A 129 24.66 -1.40 0.29
N LYS A 130 25.91 -1.10 0.62
CA LYS A 130 26.30 0.21 1.18
C LYS A 130 26.22 1.37 0.18
N GLY A 131 25.93 1.09 -1.09
CA GLY A 131 25.80 2.08 -2.16
C GLY A 131 24.37 2.57 -2.41
N LEU A 132 23.40 2.20 -1.56
CA LEU A 132 22.04 2.72 -1.65
C LEU A 132 22.04 4.24 -1.51
N ARG A 133 21.28 4.88 -2.38
CA ARG A 133 21.18 6.34 -2.43
C ARG A 133 19.75 6.77 -2.14
N GLN A 134 19.61 8.05 -1.87
CA GLN A 134 18.35 8.72 -1.65
C GLN A 134 17.31 8.38 -2.73
N GLY A 135 16.16 7.86 -2.33
CA GLY A 135 15.07 7.49 -3.22
C GLY A 135 15.13 6.06 -3.78
N ASP A 136 16.19 5.26 -3.51
CA ASP A 136 16.28 3.87 -4.00
C ASP A 136 15.23 2.97 -3.36
N VAL A 137 15.15 3.04 -2.05
CA VAL A 137 14.23 2.21 -1.27
C VAL A 137 12.78 2.61 -1.55
N THR A 138 12.53 3.92 -1.66
CA THR A 138 11.21 4.46 -2.03
C THR A 138 10.80 4.00 -3.42
N SER A 139 11.71 4.09 -4.39
CA SER A 139 11.41 3.65 -5.77
C SER A 139 11.14 2.15 -5.83
N PHE A 140 11.96 1.34 -5.13
CA PHE A 140 11.71 -0.09 -5.00
C PHE A 140 10.34 -0.37 -4.38
N TYR A 141 10.02 0.31 -3.26
CA TYR A 141 8.72 0.16 -2.58
C TYR A 141 7.54 0.45 -3.52
N LEU A 142 7.58 1.58 -4.24
CA LEU A 142 6.50 1.97 -5.15
C LEU A 142 6.30 0.94 -6.26
N ILE A 143 7.38 0.46 -6.88
CA ILE A 143 7.30 -0.55 -7.94
C ILE A 143 6.82 -1.87 -7.39
N TRP A 144 7.41 -2.36 -6.29
CA TRP A 144 7.07 -3.64 -5.69
C TRP A 144 5.63 -3.70 -5.22
N TYR A 145 5.22 -2.71 -4.43
CA TYR A 145 3.84 -2.61 -3.94
C TYR A 145 2.85 -2.47 -5.09
N GLY A 146 3.15 -1.62 -6.06
CA GLY A 146 2.29 -1.42 -7.23
C GLY A 146 2.08 -2.70 -8.03
N LEU A 147 3.14 -3.49 -8.27
CA LEU A 147 3.05 -4.80 -8.95
C LEU A 147 2.15 -5.78 -8.18
N GLY A 148 2.41 -5.96 -6.90
CA GLY A 148 1.61 -6.84 -6.05
C GLY A 148 0.15 -6.43 -6.01
N ARG A 149 -0.10 -5.14 -5.79
CA ARG A 149 -1.46 -4.59 -5.74
C ARG A 149 -2.19 -4.73 -7.07
N PHE A 150 -1.53 -4.53 -8.19
CA PHE A 150 -2.12 -4.70 -9.52
C PHE A 150 -2.61 -6.14 -9.73
N VAL A 151 -1.79 -7.13 -9.41
CA VAL A 151 -2.11 -8.56 -9.58
C VAL A 151 -3.20 -8.98 -8.60
N ILE A 152 -3.04 -8.68 -7.32
CA ILE A 152 -3.95 -9.15 -6.27
C ILE A 152 -5.32 -8.48 -6.39
N GLU A 153 -5.37 -7.21 -6.77
CA GLU A 153 -6.64 -6.54 -7.05
C GLU A 153 -7.40 -7.23 -8.19
N GLY A 154 -6.69 -7.78 -9.18
CA GLY A 154 -7.29 -8.59 -10.24
C GLY A 154 -8.07 -9.82 -9.75
N MET A 155 -7.74 -10.34 -8.56
CA MET A 155 -8.38 -11.52 -7.97
C MET A 155 -9.62 -11.18 -7.11
N ARG A 156 -9.78 -9.92 -6.67
CA ARG A 156 -10.85 -9.49 -5.77
C ARG A 156 -12.19 -9.40 -6.51
N THR A 157 -13.28 -9.47 -5.75
CA THR A 157 -14.65 -9.43 -6.29
C THR A 157 -15.38 -8.13 -6.02
N ASP A 158 -14.91 -7.34 -5.06
CA ASP A 158 -15.58 -6.16 -4.47
C ASP A 158 -15.04 -4.81 -4.99
N SER A 159 -14.29 -4.80 -6.08
CA SER A 159 -13.58 -3.60 -6.56
C SER A 159 -14.38 -2.81 -7.59
N LEU A 160 -14.35 -1.48 -7.47
CA LEU A 160 -14.94 -0.57 -8.45
C LEU A 160 -14.17 -0.64 -9.79
N MET A 161 -14.94 -0.77 -10.89
CA MET A 161 -14.39 -0.81 -12.25
C MET A 161 -14.41 0.59 -12.90
N PHE A 162 -13.33 0.93 -13.62
CA PHE A 162 -13.23 2.13 -14.42
C PHE A 162 -12.43 1.85 -15.70
N VAL A 163 -13.02 2.10 -16.86
CA VAL A 163 -12.39 1.92 -18.19
C VAL A 163 -11.67 0.56 -18.32
N GLY A 164 -12.40 -0.54 -18.06
CA GLY A 164 -11.90 -1.90 -18.25
C GLY A 164 -10.94 -2.44 -17.17
N LEU A 165 -10.47 -1.59 -16.26
CA LEU A 165 -9.63 -1.97 -15.11
C LEU A 165 -10.28 -1.53 -13.81
N ARG A 166 -9.84 -2.11 -12.69
CA ARG A 166 -10.23 -1.65 -11.36
C ARG A 166 -9.52 -0.32 -11.02
N VAL A 167 -10.22 0.57 -10.30
CA VAL A 167 -9.65 1.86 -9.88
C VAL A 167 -8.30 1.67 -9.19
N SER A 168 -8.18 0.68 -8.30
CA SER A 168 -6.92 0.37 -7.62
C SER A 168 -5.82 -0.10 -8.58
N GLN A 169 -6.15 -0.69 -9.73
CA GLN A 169 -5.16 -1.06 -10.75
C GLN A 169 -4.61 0.17 -11.48
N TRP A 170 -5.45 1.17 -11.77
CA TRP A 170 -5.00 2.46 -12.30
C TRP A 170 -4.05 3.17 -11.34
N VAL A 171 -4.39 3.19 -10.05
CA VAL A 171 -3.50 3.71 -9.01
C VAL A 171 -2.19 2.93 -8.97
N SER A 172 -2.24 1.59 -9.08
CA SER A 172 -1.05 0.74 -9.09
C SER A 172 -0.12 1.06 -10.28
N ILE A 173 -0.67 1.23 -11.48
CA ILE A 173 0.10 1.64 -12.66
C ILE A 173 0.76 2.99 -12.40
N SER A 174 0.02 3.96 -11.86
CA SER A 174 0.54 5.30 -11.59
C SER A 174 1.72 5.29 -10.62
N ILE A 175 1.64 4.50 -9.54
CA ILE A 175 2.74 4.41 -8.57
C ILE A 175 3.95 3.63 -9.10
N ILE A 176 3.74 2.62 -9.97
CA ILE A 176 4.83 1.93 -10.68
C ILE A 176 5.57 2.92 -11.58
N ILE A 177 4.83 3.70 -12.38
CA ILE A 177 5.42 4.72 -13.25
C ILE A 177 6.19 5.75 -12.41
N LEU A 178 5.62 6.23 -11.31
CA LEU A 178 6.29 7.17 -10.41
C LEU A 178 7.61 6.59 -9.87
N GLY A 179 7.61 5.34 -9.41
CA GLY A 179 8.82 4.66 -8.94
C GLY A 179 9.88 4.53 -10.03
N ALA A 180 9.48 4.16 -11.26
CA ALA A 180 10.38 4.04 -12.40
C ALA A 180 10.97 5.41 -12.82
N VAL A 181 10.14 6.46 -12.82
CA VAL A 181 10.56 7.84 -13.12
C VAL A 181 11.57 8.35 -12.09
N LEU A 182 11.32 8.10 -10.80
CA LEU A 182 12.27 8.45 -9.74
C LEU A 182 13.62 7.76 -9.94
N LEU A 183 13.65 6.47 -10.26
CA LEU A 183 14.87 5.73 -10.58
C LEU A 183 15.59 6.29 -11.81
N TYR A 184 14.85 6.64 -12.85
CA TYR A 184 15.40 7.17 -14.09
C TYR A 184 16.09 8.52 -13.86
N PHE A 185 15.41 9.49 -13.28
CA PHE A 185 16.01 10.81 -13.01
C PHE A 185 17.20 10.74 -12.09
N ARG A 186 17.18 9.85 -11.14
CA ARG A 186 18.30 9.63 -10.25
C ARG A 186 19.53 9.09 -10.99
N LYS A 187 19.36 8.10 -11.87
CA LYS A 187 20.46 7.59 -12.71
C LYS A 187 21.03 8.68 -13.61
N GLN A 188 20.20 9.60 -14.10
CA GLN A 188 20.67 10.72 -14.92
C GLN A 188 21.54 11.71 -14.11
N ARG A 189 21.10 12.07 -12.89
CA ARG A 189 21.90 12.92 -12.00
C ARG A 189 23.27 12.29 -11.69
N GLN A 190 23.30 11.00 -11.44
CA GLN A 190 24.54 10.27 -11.19
C GLN A 190 25.52 10.34 -12.37
N LYS A 191 25.01 10.19 -13.60
CA LYS A 191 25.85 10.31 -14.80
C LYS A 191 26.40 11.74 -14.99
N ALA A 192 25.59 12.75 -14.65
CA ALA A 192 26.01 14.14 -14.71
C ALA A 192 27.11 14.45 -13.69
N ASP A 193 26.94 14.02 -12.44
CA ASP A 193 27.92 14.19 -11.36
C ASP A 193 29.27 13.49 -11.67
N TYR A 194 29.20 12.31 -12.29
CA TYR A 194 30.39 11.57 -12.72
C TYR A 194 31.15 12.32 -13.84
N LYS A 195 30.41 12.88 -14.81
CA LYS A 195 31.00 13.67 -15.91
C LYS A 195 31.62 14.99 -15.44
N MET A 196 31.15 15.57 -14.35
CA MET A 196 31.71 16.82 -13.80
C MET A 196 32.98 16.57 -12.96
N LYS A 197 33.22 15.35 -12.50
CA LYS A 197 34.36 14.98 -11.65
C LYS A 197 35.56 14.42 -12.43
N ASN A 198 35.35 14.08 -13.70
CA ASN A 198 36.39 13.60 -14.63
C ASN A 198 36.50 14.53 -15.85
#